data_49edcfcdbe958102e5357a1969c80916
#
_entry.id   49edcfcdbe958102e5357a1969c80916
#
_cell.length_a   1.000
_cell.length_b   1.000
_cell.length_c   1.000
_cell.angle_alpha   90.00
_cell.angle_beta   90.00
_cell.angle_gamma   90.00
#
_symmetry.space_group_name_H-M   'P 1'
#
loop_
_entity.id
_entity.type
_entity.pdbx_description
1 polymer ?
#
loop_
_entity_poly.entity_id
_entity_poly.type
_entity_poly.pdbx_seq_one_letter_code
_entity_poly.pdbx_strand_id
1 'polypeptide(L)'
;EITPPTLKALIEIQEAGKKVVLASGRPTYGVVPLARQLHLERYGSYILSFNGARITDCRTGQVIYNKTLPQDVIPDIYRIASNYPVDILAYEDGQLLSGFTPTKYSELESRINHLPIVQIDNFCEKVSTFPNNKFLLTGEPDSIAAAKEEMSTHFHGYNDVYCSDPFFLEI
;
A
#
# COMPACT_ATOMS: atom_id res chain seq x y z
N GLU A 1 -15.73 -3.97 -5.42
CA GLU A 1 -16.87 -3.24 -6.03
C GLU A 1 -17.98 -3.10 -5.01
N ILE A 2 -18.59 -1.91 -4.89
CA ILE A 2 -19.72 -1.67 -3.98
C ILE A 2 -21.01 -2.05 -4.71
N THR A 3 -21.80 -2.95 -4.14
CA THR A 3 -23.09 -3.33 -4.74
C THR A 3 -24.11 -2.17 -4.64
N PRO A 4 -25.08 -2.06 -5.56
CA PRO A 4 -26.06 -0.97 -5.53
C PRO A 4 -26.83 -0.85 -4.20
N PRO A 5 -27.28 -1.93 -3.53
CA PRO A 5 -27.93 -1.83 -2.23
C PRO A 5 -27.00 -1.29 -1.14
N THR A 6 -25.72 -1.75 -1.13
CA THR A 6 -24.71 -1.28 -0.18
C THR A 6 -24.40 0.20 -0.40
N LEU A 7 -24.22 0.61 -1.67
CA LEU A 7 -24.00 2.02 -2.01
C LEU A 7 -25.14 2.91 -1.49
N LYS A 8 -26.39 2.52 -1.77
CA LYS A 8 -27.57 3.26 -1.31
C LYS A 8 -27.58 3.41 0.22
N ALA A 9 -27.39 2.30 0.96
CA ALA A 9 -27.37 2.31 2.42
C ALA A 9 -26.27 3.21 3.00
N LEU A 10 -25.05 3.18 2.41
CA LEU A 10 -23.94 4.00 2.85
C LEU A 10 -24.16 5.51 2.57
N ILE A 11 -24.83 5.85 1.49
CA ILE A 11 -25.23 7.23 1.21
C ILE A 11 -26.27 7.70 2.22
N GLU A 12 -27.33 6.91 2.46
CA GLU A 12 -28.38 7.24 3.46
C GLU A 12 -27.80 7.43 4.87
N ILE A 13 -26.83 6.61 5.28
CA ILE A 13 -26.10 6.75 6.54
C ILE A 13 -25.39 8.12 6.62
N GLN A 14 -24.75 8.53 5.52
CA GLN A 14 -24.04 9.81 5.44
C GLN A 14 -25.03 11.01 5.43
N GLU A 15 -26.16 10.88 4.73
CA GLU A 15 -27.24 11.87 4.75
C GLU A 15 -27.84 12.04 6.14
N ALA A 16 -27.90 10.96 6.94
CA ALA A 16 -28.30 11.01 8.35
C ALA A 16 -27.20 11.59 9.28
N GLY A 17 -26.14 12.19 8.73
CA GLY A 17 -25.08 12.87 9.47
C GLY A 17 -24.01 11.94 10.08
N LYS A 18 -24.00 10.65 9.72
CA LYS A 18 -22.95 9.72 10.17
C LYS A 18 -21.75 9.77 9.23
N LYS A 19 -20.56 9.45 9.77
CA LYS A 19 -19.34 9.37 8.98
C LYS A 19 -19.09 7.94 8.51
N VAL A 20 -18.79 7.79 7.22
CA VAL A 20 -18.32 6.54 6.62
C VAL A 20 -16.84 6.66 6.39
N VAL A 21 -16.07 5.74 6.93
CA VAL A 21 -14.60 5.69 6.77
C VAL A 21 -14.23 4.45 5.98
N LEU A 22 -13.41 4.63 4.93
CA LEU A 22 -12.83 3.51 4.21
C LEU A 22 -11.49 3.14 4.83
N ALA A 23 -11.38 1.92 5.35
CA ALA A 23 -10.15 1.37 5.90
C ALA A 23 -9.66 0.21 5.01
N SER A 24 -8.38 0.25 4.61
CA SER A 24 -7.79 -0.73 3.69
C SER A 24 -6.28 -0.85 3.85
N GLY A 25 -5.71 -2.01 3.53
CA GLY A 25 -4.28 -2.21 3.32
C GLY A 25 -3.75 -1.62 2.00
N ARG A 26 -4.65 -1.24 1.08
CA ARG A 26 -4.29 -0.64 -0.21
C ARG A 26 -3.63 0.73 -0.04
N PRO A 27 -2.82 1.17 -1.03
CA PRO A 27 -2.38 2.56 -1.11
C PRO A 27 -3.58 3.50 -1.28
N THR A 28 -3.41 4.76 -0.89
CA THR A 28 -4.52 5.74 -0.93
C THR A 28 -5.17 5.82 -2.32
N TYR A 29 -4.37 5.84 -3.39
CA TYR A 29 -4.88 5.89 -4.76
C TYR A 29 -5.74 4.68 -5.15
N GLY A 30 -5.46 3.50 -4.60
CA GLY A 30 -6.28 2.29 -4.82
C GLY A 30 -7.64 2.34 -4.10
N VAL A 31 -7.82 3.25 -3.13
CA VAL A 31 -9.08 3.44 -2.38
C VAL A 31 -9.90 4.61 -2.91
N VAL A 32 -9.27 5.63 -3.49
CA VAL A 32 -9.92 6.85 -4.00
C VAL A 32 -11.12 6.58 -4.91
N PRO A 33 -11.11 5.61 -5.85
CA PRO A 33 -12.28 5.33 -6.69
C PRO A 33 -13.54 4.98 -5.87
N LEU A 34 -13.38 4.22 -4.78
CA LEU A 34 -14.49 3.87 -3.88
C LEU A 34 -14.95 5.07 -3.05
N ALA A 35 -14.00 5.91 -2.59
CA ALA A 35 -14.32 7.13 -1.87
C ALA A 35 -15.15 8.11 -2.72
N ARG A 36 -14.80 8.25 -4.00
CA ARG A 36 -15.57 9.04 -4.97
C ARG A 36 -16.96 8.48 -5.21
N GLN A 37 -17.10 7.16 -5.34
CA GLN A 37 -18.39 6.50 -5.51
C GLN A 37 -19.33 6.73 -4.30
N LEU A 38 -18.74 6.86 -3.09
CA LEU A 38 -19.46 7.14 -1.84
C LEU A 38 -19.61 8.64 -1.54
N HIS A 39 -19.11 9.52 -2.40
CA HIS A 39 -19.10 10.98 -2.21
C HIS A 39 -18.50 11.42 -0.86
N LEU A 40 -17.40 10.76 -0.43
CA LEU A 40 -16.82 11.02 0.91
C LEU A 40 -16.31 12.47 1.05
N GLU A 41 -15.93 13.12 -0.04
CA GLU A 41 -15.55 14.53 -0.09
C GLU A 41 -16.70 15.45 0.31
N ARG A 42 -17.93 15.12 -0.11
CA ARG A 42 -19.13 15.89 0.22
C ARG A 42 -19.52 15.77 1.69
N TYR A 43 -19.42 14.56 2.24
CA TYR A 43 -19.84 14.28 3.63
C TYR A 43 -18.72 14.50 4.66
N GLY A 44 -17.48 14.82 4.23
CA GLY A 44 -16.35 15.10 5.11
C GLY A 44 -15.95 13.87 5.91
N SER A 45 -15.65 12.80 5.20
CA SER A 45 -15.24 11.48 5.71
C SER A 45 -13.74 11.25 5.43
N TYR A 46 -13.24 10.05 5.74
CA TYR A 46 -11.81 9.77 5.73
C TYR A 46 -11.48 8.48 4.98
N ILE A 47 -10.25 8.41 4.45
CA ILE A 47 -9.61 7.18 3.99
C ILE A 47 -8.49 6.83 4.98
N LEU A 48 -8.51 5.61 5.53
CA LEU A 48 -7.40 4.97 6.22
C LEU A 48 -6.77 3.97 5.24
N SER A 49 -5.62 4.32 4.70
CA SER A 49 -4.85 3.49 3.75
C SER A 49 -3.60 2.91 4.41
N PHE A 50 -2.91 1.98 3.72
CA PHE A 50 -1.70 1.35 4.22
C PHE A 50 -1.89 0.75 5.62
N ASN A 51 -2.96 -0.03 5.84
CA ASN A 51 -3.31 -0.62 7.14
C ASN A 51 -3.46 0.41 8.28
N GLY A 52 -3.89 1.64 7.96
CA GLY A 52 -4.05 2.74 8.91
C GLY A 52 -2.80 3.60 9.09
N ALA A 53 -1.70 3.31 8.40
CA ALA A 53 -0.49 4.14 8.47
C ALA A 53 -0.68 5.52 7.85
N ARG A 54 -1.69 5.72 6.99
CA ARG A 54 -2.01 7.03 6.41
C ARG A 54 -3.51 7.32 6.51
N ILE A 55 -3.85 8.51 7.03
CA ILE A 55 -5.23 9.00 7.11
C ILE A 55 -5.35 10.27 6.26
N THR A 56 -6.27 10.23 5.30
CA THR A 56 -6.56 11.36 4.42
C THR A 56 -7.98 11.86 4.67
N ASP A 57 -8.12 13.16 4.90
CA ASP A 57 -9.41 13.86 4.92
C ASP A 57 -9.92 13.99 3.49
N CYS A 58 -11.07 13.38 3.18
CA CYS A 58 -11.60 13.36 1.82
C CYS A 58 -12.14 14.73 1.37
N ARG A 59 -12.51 15.63 2.30
CA ARG A 59 -13.03 16.95 1.97
C ARG A 59 -11.94 17.89 1.50
N THR A 60 -10.79 17.84 2.17
CA THR A 60 -9.67 18.76 1.91
C THR A 60 -8.58 18.14 1.05
N GLY A 61 -8.53 16.81 0.97
CA GLY A 61 -7.44 16.06 0.38
C GLY A 61 -6.17 16.03 1.26
N GLN A 62 -6.21 16.63 2.45
CA GLN A 62 -5.05 16.71 3.34
C GLN A 62 -4.79 15.38 4.04
N VAL A 63 -3.51 15.04 4.13
CA VAL A 63 -3.04 13.93 4.95
C VAL A 63 -2.94 14.43 6.40
N ILE A 64 -3.81 13.92 7.28
CA ILE A 64 -3.89 14.31 8.69
C ILE A 64 -3.10 13.41 9.63
N TYR A 65 -2.71 12.22 9.15
CA TYR A 65 -1.83 11.29 9.84
C TYR A 65 -1.00 10.53 8.82
N ASN A 66 0.30 10.37 9.09
CA ASN A 66 1.21 9.64 8.20
C ASN A 66 2.33 8.98 9.01
N LYS A 67 2.21 7.68 9.27
CA LYS A 67 3.29 6.87 9.83
C LYS A 67 4.07 6.25 8.67
N THR A 68 5.36 6.50 8.62
CA THR A 68 6.26 6.03 7.56
C THR A 68 7.34 5.14 8.12
N LEU A 69 7.89 4.32 7.26
CA LEU A 69 9.12 3.59 7.56
C LEU A 69 10.29 4.59 7.73
N PRO A 70 11.20 4.33 8.66
CA PRO A 70 12.46 5.07 8.72
C PRO A 70 13.24 4.91 7.42
N GLN A 71 13.90 5.97 6.96
CA GLN A 71 14.61 5.90 5.69
C GLN A 71 15.90 5.07 5.76
N ASP A 72 16.48 4.94 6.94
CA ASP A 72 17.69 4.16 7.18
C ASP A 72 17.49 2.64 7.04
N VAL A 73 16.24 2.15 7.10
CA VAL A 73 15.95 0.72 6.88
C VAL A 73 15.84 0.35 5.38
N ILE A 74 15.68 1.32 4.48
CA ILE A 74 15.47 1.07 3.04
C ILE A 74 16.60 0.27 2.40
N PRO A 75 17.89 0.60 2.62
CA PRO A 75 18.99 -0.17 2.05
C PRO A 75 19.01 -1.63 2.50
N ASP A 76 18.67 -1.90 3.75
CA ASP A 76 18.61 -3.26 4.29
C ASP A 76 17.44 -4.06 3.70
N ILE A 77 16.26 -3.47 3.58
CA ILE A 77 15.11 -4.10 2.93
C ILE A 77 15.48 -4.49 1.49
N TYR A 78 16.06 -3.56 0.73
CA TYR A 78 16.46 -3.79 -0.66
C TYR A 78 17.55 -4.87 -0.77
N ARG A 79 18.58 -4.80 0.07
CA ARG A 79 19.69 -5.78 0.12
C ARG A 79 19.17 -7.19 0.43
N ILE A 80 18.29 -7.34 1.42
CA ILE A 80 17.70 -8.65 1.76
C ILE A 80 16.85 -9.14 0.59
N ALA A 81 15.96 -8.29 0.06
CA ALA A 81 15.11 -8.64 -1.08
C ALA A 81 15.93 -9.13 -2.30
N SER A 82 17.11 -8.53 -2.55
CA SER A 82 17.98 -8.91 -3.68
C SER A 82 18.57 -10.33 -3.59
N ASN A 83 18.51 -10.97 -2.43
CA ASN A 83 18.95 -12.36 -2.25
C ASN A 83 17.95 -13.39 -2.77
N TYR A 84 16.74 -12.96 -3.13
CA TYR A 84 15.64 -13.83 -3.51
C TYR A 84 15.09 -13.48 -4.90
N PRO A 85 14.50 -14.45 -5.63
CA PRO A 85 13.86 -14.18 -6.91
C PRO A 85 12.45 -13.53 -6.70
N VAL A 86 12.46 -12.30 -6.21
CA VAL A 86 11.27 -11.49 -5.93
C VAL A 86 11.40 -10.12 -6.60
N ASP A 87 10.29 -9.38 -6.72
CA ASP A 87 10.31 -7.96 -6.99
C ASP A 87 10.01 -7.19 -5.70
N ILE A 88 10.53 -5.97 -5.59
CA ILE A 88 10.23 -5.03 -4.51
C ILE A 88 9.47 -3.84 -5.08
N LEU A 89 8.31 -3.56 -4.48
CA LEU A 89 7.44 -2.46 -4.87
C LEU A 89 7.39 -1.38 -3.80
N ALA A 90 7.47 -0.12 -4.24
CA ALA A 90 7.13 1.06 -3.47
C ALA A 90 5.94 1.78 -4.10
N TYR A 91 5.30 2.65 -3.34
CA TYR A 91 4.08 3.36 -3.75
C TYR A 91 4.37 4.86 -3.83
N GLU A 92 4.51 5.37 -5.01
CA GLU A 92 4.54 6.82 -5.28
C GLU A 92 3.18 7.28 -5.81
N ASP A 93 2.91 8.56 -5.77
CA ASP A 93 1.62 9.13 -6.17
C ASP A 93 1.17 8.69 -7.57
N GLY A 94 0.20 7.77 -7.59
CA GLY A 94 -0.40 7.27 -8.82
C GLY A 94 0.35 6.16 -9.56
N GLN A 95 1.43 5.61 -9.01
CA GLN A 95 2.20 4.53 -9.63
C GLN A 95 2.86 3.57 -8.61
N LEU A 96 3.23 2.40 -9.08
CA LEU A 96 4.06 1.43 -8.37
C LEU A 96 5.49 1.52 -8.92
N LEU A 97 6.46 1.73 -8.04
CA LEU A 97 7.87 1.68 -8.39
C LEU A 97 8.39 0.27 -8.14
N SER A 98 8.92 -0.37 -9.18
CA SER A 98 9.53 -1.70 -9.12
C SER A 98 11.05 -1.58 -9.07
N GLY A 99 11.68 -2.22 -8.09
CA GLY A 99 13.12 -2.17 -7.89
C GLY A 99 13.88 -3.29 -8.59
N PHE A 100 13.18 -4.33 -9.02
CA PHE A 100 13.76 -5.45 -9.77
C PHE A 100 12.95 -5.70 -11.05
N THR A 101 12.95 -6.94 -11.56
CA THR A 101 12.08 -7.30 -12.68
C THR A 101 10.67 -7.57 -12.16
N PRO A 102 9.64 -6.88 -12.68
CA PRO A 102 8.27 -7.12 -12.29
C PRO A 102 7.87 -8.58 -12.46
N THR A 103 7.24 -9.15 -11.43
CA THR A 103 6.69 -10.50 -11.45
C THR A 103 5.23 -10.49 -11.90
N LYS A 104 4.66 -11.67 -12.19
CA LYS A 104 3.20 -11.80 -12.41
C LYS A 104 2.38 -11.29 -11.20
N TYR A 105 2.98 -11.29 -10.01
CA TYR A 105 2.35 -10.80 -8.78
C TYR A 105 2.49 -9.28 -8.63
N SER A 106 3.59 -8.67 -9.13
CA SER A 106 3.70 -7.22 -9.28
C SER A 106 2.59 -6.71 -10.22
N GLU A 107 2.34 -7.42 -11.33
CA GLU A 107 1.24 -7.12 -12.24
C GLU A 107 -0.14 -7.31 -11.59
N LEU A 108 -0.28 -8.30 -10.71
CA LEU A 108 -1.51 -8.49 -9.94
C LEU A 108 -1.77 -7.29 -9.02
N GLU A 109 -0.76 -6.82 -8.27
CA GLU A 109 -0.86 -5.65 -7.42
C GLU A 109 -1.22 -4.38 -8.22
N SER A 110 -0.62 -4.22 -9.40
CA SER A 110 -0.95 -3.16 -10.35
C SER A 110 -2.44 -3.18 -10.75
N ARG A 111 -2.95 -4.35 -11.14
CA ARG A 111 -4.37 -4.51 -11.50
C ARG A 111 -5.33 -4.26 -10.34
N ILE A 112 -4.99 -4.76 -9.14
CA ILE A 112 -5.82 -4.59 -7.92
C ILE A 112 -5.99 -3.11 -7.58
N ASN A 113 -4.93 -2.31 -7.73
CA ASN A 113 -4.92 -0.91 -7.34
C ASN A 113 -5.15 0.05 -8.51
N HIS A 114 -5.18 -0.45 -9.76
CA HIS A 114 -5.25 0.35 -10.99
C HIS A 114 -4.08 1.36 -11.08
N LEU A 115 -2.88 0.92 -10.71
CA LEU A 115 -1.66 1.73 -10.73
C LEU A 115 -0.67 1.15 -11.75
N PRO A 116 -0.09 1.95 -12.65
CA PRO A 116 0.97 1.49 -13.57
C PRO A 116 2.23 1.13 -12.80
N ILE A 117 3.00 0.16 -13.30
CA ILE A 117 4.33 -0.18 -12.79
C ILE A 117 5.37 0.59 -13.58
N VAL A 118 6.33 1.18 -12.85
CA VAL A 118 7.52 1.83 -13.41
C VAL A 118 8.74 1.17 -12.77
N GLN A 119 9.56 0.52 -13.60
CA GLN A 119 10.82 -0.06 -13.15
C GLN A 119 11.88 1.04 -12.96
N ILE A 120 12.61 0.99 -11.84
CA ILE A 120 13.58 2.02 -11.44
C ILE A 120 14.95 1.40 -11.22
N ASP A 121 15.97 1.84 -11.98
CA ASP A 121 17.34 1.34 -11.86
C ASP A 121 17.99 1.71 -10.52
N ASN A 122 17.78 2.96 -10.04
CA ASN A 122 18.31 3.46 -8.76
C ASN A 122 17.20 3.47 -7.69
N PHE A 123 16.62 2.30 -7.43
CA PHE A 123 15.43 2.17 -6.55
C PHE A 123 15.62 2.82 -5.18
N CYS A 124 16.69 2.46 -4.43
CA CYS A 124 16.92 3.00 -3.09
C CYS A 124 17.05 4.53 -3.09
N GLU A 125 17.78 5.10 -4.06
CA GLU A 125 17.92 6.55 -4.20
C GLU A 125 16.55 7.20 -4.45
N LYS A 126 15.78 6.66 -5.40
CA LYS A 126 14.46 7.18 -5.75
C LYS A 126 13.49 7.13 -4.59
N VAL A 127 13.36 5.99 -3.91
CA VAL A 127 12.37 5.84 -2.81
C VAL A 127 12.78 6.59 -1.55
N SER A 128 14.04 6.97 -1.39
CA SER A 128 14.51 7.83 -0.29
C SER A 128 14.13 9.30 -0.47
N THR A 129 13.61 9.71 -1.62
CA THR A 129 13.20 11.10 -1.88
C THR A 129 11.81 11.44 -1.35
N PHE A 130 11.04 10.45 -0.90
CA PHE A 130 9.69 10.64 -0.38
C PHE A 130 9.37 9.68 0.78
N PRO A 131 8.35 9.99 1.61
CA PRO A 131 7.98 9.13 2.73
C PRO A 131 7.28 7.85 2.26
N ASN A 132 7.76 6.69 2.72
CA ASN A 132 7.21 5.38 2.40
C ASN A 132 6.39 4.83 3.57
N ASN A 133 5.14 4.44 3.33
CA ASN A 133 4.30 3.82 4.35
C ASN A 133 4.52 2.31 4.45
N LYS A 134 4.87 1.66 3.35
CA LYS A 134 5.23 0.23 3.28
C LYS A 134 6.02 -0.08 2.01
N PHE A 135 6.74 -1.19 2.03
CA PHE A 135 7.21 -1.91 0.84
C PHE A 135 6.45 -3.22 0.68
N LEU A 136 6.36 -3.71 -0.55
CA LEU A 136 5.76 -5.00 -0.87
C LEU A 136 6.75 -5.82 -1.68
N LEU A 137 7.14 -7.00 -1.17
CA LEU A 137 7.84 -7.99 -1.98
C LEU A 137 6.82 -8.91 -2.64
N THR A 138 7.04 -9.19 -3.93
CA THR A 138 6.16 -10.03 -4.73
C THR A 138 6.98 -11.15 -5.41
N GLY A 139 6.52 -12.38 -5.31
CA GLY A 139 7.23 -13.53 -5.87
C GLY A 139 6.49 -14.85 -5.69
N GLU A 140 7.13 -15.95 -6.09
CA GLU A 140 6.59 -17.27 -5.81
C GLU A 140 6.53 -17.53 -4.29
N PRO A 141 5.52 -18.28 -3.79
CA PRO A 141 5.29 -18.47 -2.37
C PRO A 141 6.52 -18.95 -1.58
N ASP A 142 7.31 -19.88 -2.13
CA ASP A 142 8.51 -20.39 -1.47
C ASP A 142 9.59 -19.30 -1.33
N SER A 143 9.74 -18.44 -2.34
CA SER A 143 10.67 -17.30 -2.31
C SER A 143 10.23 -16.24 -1.30
N ILE A 144 8.94 -15.97 -1.23
CA ILE A 144 8.34 -15.05 -0.25
C ILE A 144 8.50 -15.60 1.16
N ALA A 145 8.28 -16.90 1.40
CA ALA A 145 8.46 -17.52 2.71
C ALA A 145 9.92 -17.41 3.19
N ALA A 146 10.89 -17.68 2.30
CA ALA A 146 12.32 -17.56 2.61
C ALA A 146 12.73 -16.10 2.89
N ALA A 147 12.30 -15.15 2.05
CA ALA A 147 12.53 -13.73 2.27
C ALA A 147 11.93 -13.24 3.59
N LYS A 148 10.73 -13.71 3.94
CA LYS A 148 10.07 -13.38 5.21
C LYS A 148 10.89 -13.80 6.42
N GLU A 149 11.48 -15.00 6.41
CA GLU A 149 12.29 -15.50 7.54
C GLU A 149 13.48 -14.58 7.81
N GLU A 150 14.24 -14.21 6.77
CA GLU A 150 15.37 -13.29 6.90
C GLU A 150 14.93 -11.89 7.30
N MET A 151 13.89 -11.33 6.66
CA MET A 151 13.33 -10.01 6.99
C MET A 151 12.83 -9.95 8.43
N SER A 152 12.06 -10.95 8.88
CA SER A 152 11.52 -10.99 10.24
C SER A 152 12.62 -11.09 11.30
N THR A 153 13.69 -11.80 11.01
CA THR A 153 14.85 -11.91 11.90
C THR A 153 15.60 -10.58 11.98
N HIS A 154 15.85 -9.94 10.83
CA HIS A 154 16.60 -8.68 10.75
C HIS A 154 15.84 -7.52 11.39
N PHE A 155 14.53 -7.42 11.17
CA PHE A 155 13.68 -6.34 11.66
C PHE A 155 12.90 -6.67 12.92
N HIS A 156 13.28 -7.72 13.67
CA HIS A 156 12.60 -8.13 14.87
C HIS A 156 12.46 -7.00 15.89
N GLY A 157 11.19 -6.66 16.25
CA GLY A 157 10.86 -5.59 17.19
C GLY A 157 11.02 -4.16 16.62
N TYR A 158 11.33 -4.02 15.34
CA TYR A 158 11.56 -2.72 14.69
C TYR A 158 10.48 -2.39 13.65
N ASN A 159 10.18 -3.31 12.76
CA ASN A 159 9.12 -3.20 11.75
C ASN A 159 8.22 -4.44 11.77
N ASP A 160 6.97 -4.25 11.39
CA ASP A 160 6.07 -5.37 11.15
C ASP A 160 6.40 -5.99 9.78
N VAL A 161 6.62 -7.32 9.77
CA VAL A 161 6.90 -8.10 8.56
C VAL A 161 5.91 -9.24 8.49
N TYR A 162 4.97 -9.22 7.54
CA TYR A 162 3.94 -10.24 7.43
C TYR A 162 3.51 -10.49 5.98
N CYS A 163 2.98 -11.69 5.72
CA CYS A 163 2.38 -11.99 4.43
C CYS A 163 0.89 -11.65 4.45
N SER A 164 0.45 -10.79 3.54
CA SER A 164 -0.98 -10.55 3.27
C SER A 164 -1.57 -11.62 2.35
N ASP A 165 -0.72 -12.22 1.51
CA ASP A 165 -0.98 -13.39 0.66
C ASP A 165 0.29 -14.25 0.59
N PRO A 166 0.21 -15.53 0.16
CA PRO A 166 1.41 -16.38 0.03
C PRO A 166 2.50 -15.82 -0.88
N PHE A 167 2.13 -14.92 -1.80
CA PHE A 167 3.00 -14.30 -2.79
C PHE A 167 3.25 -12.80 -2.53
N PHE A 168 2.78 -12.27 -1.40
CA PHE A 168 2.94 -10.89 -0.97
C PHE A 168 3.51 -10.81 0.45
N LEU A 169 4.68 -10.18 0.59
CA LEU A 169 5.31 -9.86 1.88
C LEU A 169 5.30 -8.35 2.07
N GLU A 170 4.63 -7.89 3.13
CA GLU A 170 4.55 -6.48 3.53
C GLU A 170 5.57 -6.16 4.63
N ILE A 171 6.26 -5.04 4.48
CA ILE A 171 7.19 -4.45 5.47
C ILE A 171 6.73 -3.01 5.76
#